data_4979c15d1610b02e42aaab948e3ba199
#
_entry.id   4979c15d1610b02e42aaab948e3ba199
#
_cell.length_a   1.000
_cell.length_b   1.000
_cell.length_c   1.000
_cell.angle_alpha   90.00
_cell.angle_beta   90.00
_cell.angle_gamma   90.00
#
_symmetry.space_group_name_H-M   'P 1'
#
loop_
_entity.id
_entity.type
_entity.pdbx_description
1 polymer ?
#
loop_
_entity_poly.entity_id
_entity_poly.type
_entity_poly.pdbx_seq_one_letter_code
_entity_poly.pdbx_strand_id
1 'polypeptide(L)'
;MSNVFKVAWMYHDFMDLYGDRGNMMVLQKRCLDRGIAFQLDTVGMNEDVDLSEYNLVFIGGGADKEQMTLIPDLLSRKENILEAMEKNTFFLLICGGYQLFGQYYIATDGTKVTGLNICDYYTETGDDGSRCVGNVVVDAKLDDLSTYMIGFENHGGQTKNVTSPLGTVIKGDGNSFEAGFEGYYDGKILGTYLHGPLLPKNPEVADFVIVKGLQKDNPQITYKDLAPLKDEFETKARETLLERWGIKKD
;
A
#
# COMPACT_ATOMS: atom_id res chain seq x y z
N MET A 1 -6.25 11.47 25.32
CA MET A 1 -6.11 11.29 23.86
C MET A 1 -6.82 10.02 23.51
N SER A 2 -7.69 10.00 22.52
CA SER A 2 -8.38 8.75 22.12
C SER A 2 -7.34 7.80 21.54
N ASN A 3 -7.07 6.68 22.22
CA ASN A 3 -6.21 5.60 21.70
C ASN A 3 -6.96 4.78 20.65
N VAL A 4 -7.55 5.44 19.65
CA VAL A 4 -8.28 4.76 18.57
C VAL A 4 -7.53 4.97 17.27
N PHE A 5 -7.13 3.87 16.65
CA PHE A 5 -6.59 3.88 15.29
C PHE A 5 -7.75 3.76 14.31
N LYS A 6 -8.05 4.84 13.58
CA LYS A 6 -9.16 4.92 12.63
C LYS A 6 -8.68 4.66 11.21
N VAL A 7 -9.34 3.77 10.50
CA VAL A 7 -9.03 3.43 9.11
C VAL A 7 -10.24 3.65 8.23
N ALA A 8 -10.08 4.39 7.13
CA ALA A 8 -11.02 4.42 6.02
C ALA A 8 -10.57 3.43 4.95
N TRP A 9 -11.33 2.36 4.73
CA TRP A 9 -11.12 1.43 3.63
C TRP A 9 -12.01 1.83 2.46
N MET A 10 -11.41 2.54 1.50
CA MET A 10 -12.14 3.06 0.35
C MET A 10 -12.36 1.97 -0.70
N TYR A 11 -13.53 1.98 -1.29
CA TYR A 11 -13.93 1.11 -2.41
C TYR A 11 -13.77 -0.38 -2.12
N HIS A 12 -14.05 -0.81 -0.89
CA HIS A 12 -13.84 -2.18 -0.42
C HIS A 12 -14.55 -3.25 -1.28
N ASP A 13 -15.65 -2.89 -1.96
CA ASP A 13 -16.42 -3.77 -2.84
C ASP A 13 -15.77 -3.96 -4.22
N PHE A 14 -14.90 -3.03 -4.64
CA PHE A 14 -14.25 -3.00 -5.95
C PHE A 14 -12.75 -3.27 -5.87
N MET A 15 -12.12 -2.88 -4.77
CA MET A 15 -10.68 -2.84 -4.58
C MET A 15 -10.24 -3.76 -3.43
N ASP A 16 -10.53 -5.08 -3.57
CA ASP A 16 -10.14 -6.14 -2.61
C ASP A 16 -9.55 -7.36 -3.34
N LEU A 17 -8.74 -7.09 -4.39
CA LEU A 17 -8.14 -8.15 -5.20
C LEU A 17 -7.05 -8.89 -4.41
N TYR A 18 -6.93 -10.21 -4.63
CA TYR A 18 -5.94 -11.09 -3.98
C TYR A 18 -5.97 -11.07 -2.44
N GLY A 19 -7.13 -10.73 -1.84
CA GLY A 19 -7.34 -10.80 -0.40
C GLY A 19 -6.75 -9.61 0.36
N ASP A 20 -6.72 -8.44 -0.24
CA ASP A 20 -6.17 -7.22 0.37
C ASP A 20 -6.84 -6.84 1.71
N ARG A 21 -8.08 -7.33 1.96
CA ARG A 21 -8.72 -7.25 3.30
C ARG A 21 -7.85 -7.82 4.42
N GLY A 22 -6.95 -8.75 4.12
CA GLY A 22 -6.02 -9.31 5.10
C GLY A 22 -5.09 -8.25 5.70
N ASN A 23 -4.82 -7.16 4.98
CA ASN A 23 -4.07 -6.02 5.52
C ASN A 23 -4.83 -5.38 6.69
N MET A 24 -6.15 -5.18 6.53
CA MET A 24 -7.00 -4.60 7.58
C MET A 24 -7.12 -5.53 8.79
N MET A 25 -7.26 -6.84 8.55
CA MET A 25 -7.32 -7.84 9.63
C MET A 25 -6.04 -7.84 10.48
N VAL A 26 -4.88 -7.73 9.84
CA VAL A 26 -3.59 -7.68 10.54
C VAL A 26 -3.45 -6.38 11.34
N LEU A 27 -3.76 -5.23 10.74
CA LEU A 27 -3.72 -3.95 11.46
C LEU A 27 -4.63 -3.96 12.68
N GLN A 28 -5.87 -4.44 12.53
CA GLN A 28 -6.82 -4.59 13.63
C GLN A 28 -6.24 -5.47 14.75
N LYS A 29 -5.78 -6.67 14.39
CA LYS A 29 -5.20 -7.58 15.38
C LYS A 29 -4.02 -6.95 16.11
N ARG A 30 -3.07 -6.35 15.38
CA ARG A 30 -1.85 -5.77 15.97
C ARG A 30 -2.14 -4.56 16.85
N CYS A 31 -3.15 -3.76 16.52
CA CYS A 31 -3.64 -2.67 17.38
C CYS A 31 -4.26 -3.23 18.66
N LEU A 32 -5.21 -4.17 18.55
CA LEU A 32 -5.90 -4.74 19.69
C LEU A 32 -4.96 -5.49 20.66
N ASP A 33 -3.98 -6.23 20.11
CA ASP A 33 -2.95 -6.93 20.92
C ASP A 33 -2.09 -5.95 21.75
N ARG A 34 -2.08 -4.66 21.37
CA ARG A 34 -1.38 -3.57 22.07
C ARG A 34 -2.30 -2.68 22.91
N GLY A 35 -3.59 -3.02 23.01
CA GLY A 35 -4.57 -2.20 23.71
C GLY A 35 -4.93 -0.89 23.01
N ILE A 36 -4.61 -0.77 21.69
CA ILE A 36 -5.02 0.34 20.86
C ILE A 36 -6.39 -0.02 20.26
N ALA A 37 -7.42 0.79 20.56
CA ALA A 37 -8.73 0.58 19.95
C ALA A 37 -8.63 0.77 18.42
N PHE A 38 -9.41 -0.02 17.66
CA PHE A 38 -9.38 0.00 16.20
C PHE A 38 -10.78 0.23 15.64
N GLN A 39 -10.90 1.21 14.77
CA GLN A 39 -12.13 1.51 14.04
C GLN A 39 -11.84 1.34 12.54
N LEU A 40 -12.64 0.54 11.86
CA LEU A 40 -12.59 0.34 10.42
C LEU A 40 -13.92 0.78 9.81
N ASP A 41 -13.88 1.83 9.02
CA ASP A 41 -15.02 2.29 8.24
C ASP A 41 -14.79 1.95 6.77
N THR A 42 -15.77 1.32 6.16
CA THR A 42 -15.79 1.07 4.72
C THR A 42 -16.45 2.25 4.02
N VAL A 43 -15.78 2.76 2.98
CA VAL A 43 -16.26 3.93 2.21
C VAL A 43 -16.49 3.52 0.77
N GLY A 44 -17.75 3.51 0.35
CA GLY A 44 -18.18 3.22 -1.01
C GLY A 44 -18.17 4.45 -1.93
N MET A 45 -18.57 4.24 -3.20
CA MET A 45 -18.79 5.35 -4.12
C MET A 45 -19.96 6.21 -3.66
N ASN A 46 -19.87 7.53 -3.87
CA ASN A 46 -20.88 8.56 -3.53
C ASN A 46 -21.19 8.66 -2.02
N GLU A 47 -20.42 8.04 -1.16
CA GLU A 47 -20.53 8.22 0.29
C GLU A 47 -19.76 9.47 0.72
N ASP A 48 -20.41 10.33 1.50
CA ASP A 48 -19.75 11.51 2.07
C ASP A 48 -18.85 11.10 3.24
N VAL A 49 -17.60 11.53 3.22
CA VAL A 49 -16.60 11.20 4.23
C VAL A 49 -15.54 12.28 4.33
N ASP A 50 -15.16 12.66 5.53
CA ASP A 50 -13.98 13.47 5.79
C ASP A 50 -12.78 12.56 6.05
N LEU A 51 -11.95 12.34 5.02
CA LEU A 51 -10.75 11.48 5.12
C LEU A 51 -9.72 12.03 6.11
N SER A 52 -9.79 13.31 6.43
CA SER A 52 -8.90 13.93 7.42
C SER A 52 -9.18 13.51 8.87
N GLU A 53 -10.28 12.82 9.14
CA GLU A 53 -10.60 12.27 10.46
C GLU A 53 -9.93 10.90 10.74
N TYR A 54 -9.30 10.30 9.72
CA TYR A 54 -8.69 8.97 9.81
C TYR A 54 -7.17 9.03 9.98
N ASN A 55 -6.64 8.04 10.68
CA ASN A 55 -5.20 7.82 10.80
C ASN A 55 -4.61 7.20 9.52
N LEU A 56 -5.40 6.34 8.87
CA LEU A 56 -5.03 5.61 7.66
C LEU A 56 -6.17 5.61 6.65
N VAL A 57 -5.84 5.90 5.40
CA VAL A 57 -6.69 5.59 4.23
C VAL A 57 -6.07 4.40 3.50
N PHE A 58 -6.88 3.38 3.24
CA PHE A 58 -6.49 2.18 2.52
C PHE A 58 -7.27 2.06 1.22
N ILE A 59 -6.57 1.84 0.11
CA ILE A 59 -7.14 1.47 -1.19
C ILE A 59 -6.40 0.24 -1.70
N GLY A 60 -7.13 -0.85 -1.90
CA GLY A 60 -6.56 -2.11 -2.36
C GLY A 60 -6.38 -2.20 -3.87
N GLY A 61 -6.14 -3.41 -4.38
CA GLY A 61 -6.05 -3.71 -5.80
C GLY A 61 -7.42 -3.93 -6.44
N GLY A 62 -7.53 -3.57 -7.71
CA GLY A 62 -8.72 -3.81 -8.53
C GLY A 62 -8.33 -4.03 -9.99
N ALA A 63 -9.16 -4.76 -10.75
CA ALA A 63 -8.95 -4.91 -12.18
C ALA A 63 -9.32 -3.61 -12.93
N ASP A 64 -8.91 -3.50 -14.20
CA ASP A 64 -9.09 -2.29 -15.01
C ASP A 64 -10.54 -1.79 -15.03
N LYS A 65 -11.50 -2.73 -15.13
CA LYS A 65 -12.92 -2.40 -15.17
C LYS A 65 -13.42 -1.75 -13.88
N GLU A 66 -13.02 -2.31 -12.74
CA GLU A 66 -13.34 -1.78 -11.41
C GLU A 66 -12.70 -0.42 -11.22
N GLN A 67 -11.44 -0.25 -11.60
CA GLN A 67 -10.74 1.03 -11.57
C GLN A 67 -11.49 2.08 -12.41
N MET A 68 -11.82 1.79 -13.68
CA MET A 68 -12.56 2.72 -14.54
C MET A 68 -13.92 3.11 -13.96
N THR A 69 -14.59 2.20 -13.27
CA THR A 69 -15.90 2.47 -12.66
C THR A 69 -15.82 3.49 -11.53
N LEU A 70 -14.78 3.42 -10.71
CA LEU A 70 -14.66 4.28 -9.51
C LEU A 70 -13.95 5.62 -9.78
N ILE A 71 -13.26 5.78 -10.91
CA ILE A 71 -12.47 6.98 -11.21
C ILE A 71 -13.25 8.29 -11.08
N PRO A 72 -14.49 8.43 -11.59
CA PRO A 72 -15.23 9.70 -11.45
C PRO A 72 -15.44 10.09 -9.99
N ASP A 73 -15.76 9.13 -9.13
CA ASP A 73 -15.91 9.36 -7.70
C ASP A 73 -14.57 9.69 -7.04
N LEU A 74 -13.50 8.93 -7.35
CA LEU A 74 -12.17 9.18 -6.80
C LEU A 74 -11.64 10.58 -7.17
N LEU A 75 -11.83 11.01 -8.43
CA LEU A 75 -11.42 12.34 -8.88
C LEU A 75 -12.20 13.45 -8.15
N SER A 76 -13.49 13.24 -7.85
CA SER A 76 -14.30 14.20 -7.09
C SER A 76 -13.81 14.38 -5.65
N ARG A 77 -13.11 13.37 -5.10
CA ARG A 77 -12.54 13.38 -3.73
C ARG A 77 -11.13 13.96 -3.64
N LYS A 78 -10.56 14.44 -4.77
CA LYS A 78 -9.16 14.90 -4.79
C LYS A 78 -8.85 15.92 -3.71
N GLU A 79 -9.67 16.94 -3.55
CA GLU A 79 -9.47 17.98 -2.53
C GLU A 79 -9.54 17.41 -1.10
N ASN A 80 -10.47 16.48 -0.84
CA ASN A 80 -10.59 15.79 0.45
C ASN A 80 -9.35 14.92 0.75
N ILE A 81 -8.79 14.25 -0.27
CA ILE A 81 -7.56 13.48 -0.15
C ILE A 81 -6.37 14.41 0.16
N LEU A 82 -6.24 15.52 -0.56
CA LEU A 82 -5.16 16.49 -0.33
C LEU A 82 -5.25 17.09 1.08
N GLU A 83 -6.45 17.47 1.54
CA GLU A 83 -6.65 17.96 2.91
C GLU A 83 -6.27 16.89 3.95
N ALA A 84 -6.65 15.64 3.74
CA ALA A 84 -6.26 14.53 4.61
C ALA A 84 -4.72 14.36 4.68
N MET A 85 -4.04 14.48 3.52
CA MET A 85 -2.57 14.44 3.47
C MET A 85 -1.93 15.62 4.22
N GLU A 86 -2.51 16.83 4.13
CA GLU A 86 -2.04 17.99 4.87
C GLU A 86 -2.19 17.81 6.38
N LYS A 87 -3.25 17.12 6.81
CA LYS A 87 -3.50 16.75 8.20
C LYS A 87 -2.82 15.46 8.64
N ASN A 88 -1.82 14.97 7.88
CA ASN A 88 -0.99 13.81 8.17
C ASN A 88 -1.76 12.48 8.25
N THR A 89 -2.88 12.32 7.56
CA THR A 89 -3.46 11.01 7.30
C THR A 89 -2.49 10.22 6.43
N PHE A 90 -2.17 8.98 6.82
CA PHE A 90 -1.29 8.10 6.06
C PHE A 90 -2.07 7.33 5.01
N PHE A 91 -1.47 7.08 3.83
CA PHE A 91 -2.11 6.37 2.72
C PHE A 91 -1.37 5.06 2.42
N LEU A 92 -2.08 3.94 2.47
CA LEU A 92 -1.59 2.63 2.01
C LEU A 92 -2.34 2.24 0.74
N LEU A 93 -1.61 2.13 -0.36
CA LEU A 93 -2.16 1.94 -1.69
C LEU A 93 -1.59 0.67 -2.32
N ILE A 94 -2.46 -0.28 -2.70
CA ILE A 94 -2.02 -1.54 -3.29
C ILE A 94 -2.44 -1.59 -4.76
N CYS A 95 -1.50 -1.89 -5.65
CA CYS A 95 -1.69 -2.17 -7.08
C CYS A 95 -2.56 -1.10 -7.78
N GLY A 96 -3.84 -1.38 -8.05
CA GLY A 96 -4.76 -0.40 -8.64
C GLY A 96 -4.86 0.90 -7.84
N GLY A 97 -4.94 0.82 -6.51
CA GLY A 97 -4.91 2.01 -5.64
C GLY A 97 -3.63 2.82 -5.83
N TYR A 98 -2.48 2.16 -5.97
CA TYR A 98 -1.20 2.80 -6.27
C TYR A 98 -1.24 3.48 -7.65
N GLN A 99 -1.68 2.80 -8.70
CA GLN A 99 -1.75 3.35 -10.06
C GLN A 99 -2.60 4.64 -10.14
N LEU A 100 -3.74 4.66 -9.46
CA LEU A 100 -4.71 5.74 -9.51
C LEU A 100 -4.24 7.05 -8.86
N PHE A 101 -3.23 7.02 -7.99
CA PHE A 101 -2.62 8.23 -7.42
C PHE A 101 -1.62 8.93 -8.35
N GLY A 102 -1.16 8.23 -9.40
CA GLY A 102 -0.32 8.80 -10.44
C GLY A 102 -1.06 9.76 -11.38
N GLN A 103 -0.36 10.17 -12.43
CA GLN A 103 -0.88 11.12 -13.42
C GLN A 103 -1.97 10.48 -14.28
N TYR A 104 -1.72 9.28 -14.77
CA TYR A 104 -2.64 8.50 -15.59
C TYR A 104 -2.25 7.01 -15.59
N TYR A 105 -3.19 6.20 -16.02
CA TYR A 105 -2.99 4.79 -16.31
C TYR A 105 -3.49 4.47 -17.72
N ILE A 106 -2.72 3.73 -18.52
CA ILE A 106 -3.16 3.18 -19.79
C ILE A 106 -3.52 1.71 -19.59
N ALA A 107 -4.82 1.39 -19.73
CA ALA A 107 -5.35 0.05 -19.59
C ALA A 107 -4.93 -0.88 -20.75
N THR A 108 -5.14 -2.17 -20.60
CA THR A 108 -4.76 -3.20 -21.59
C THR A 108 -5.42 -3.01 -22.96
N ASP A 109 -6.59 -2.38 -23.01
CA ASP A 109 -7.29 -2.06 -24.25
C ASP A 109 -6.85 -0.72 -24.89
N GLY A 110 -5.82 -0.06 -24.34
CA GLY A 110 -5.32 1.24 -24.76
C GLY A 110 -6.10 2.43 -24.20
N THR A 111 -7.13 2.21 -23.40
CA THR A 111 -7.90 3.31 -22.79
C THR A 111 -7.02 4.06 -21.79
N LYS A 112 -6.91 5.38 -21.97
CA LYS A 112 -6.22 6.25 -21.02
C LYS A 112 -7.17 6.68 -19.91
N VAL A 113 -6.87 6.28 -18.69
CA VAL A 113 -7.57 6.63 -17.46
C VAL A 113 -6.82 7.75 -16.75
N THR A 114 -7.48 8.87 -16.51
CA THR A 114 -6.88 9.99 -15.76
C THR A 114 -6.75 9.60 -14.29
N GLY A 115 -5.54 9.68 -13.73
CA GLY A 115 -5.30 9.50 -12.31
C GLY A 115 -5.53 10.78 -11.49
N LEU A 116 -5.35 10.68 -10.18
CA LEU A 116 -5.45 11.83 -9.26
C LEU A 116 -4.36 12.89 -9.52
N ASN A 117 -3.25 12.52 -10.16
CA ASN A 117 -2.09 13.39 -10.35
C ASN A 117 -1.63 14.04 -9.03
N ILE A 118 -1.53 13.21 -8.00
CA ILE A 118 -0.96 13.56 -6.69
C ILE A 118 0.52 13.17 -6.66
N CYS A 119 0.84 12.01 -7.23
CA CYS A 119 2.21 11.55 -7.43
C CYS A 119 2.66 11.80 -8.86
N ASP A 120 3.97 11.91 -9.07
CA ASP A 120 4.60 12.27 -10.35
C ASP A 120 4.79 11.11 -11.33
N TYR A 121 4.49 9.88 -10.92
CA TYR A 121 4.56 8.70 -11.78
C TYR A 121 3.31 8.54 -12.66
N TYR A 122 3.46 7.71 -13.67
CA TYR A 122 2.36 7.24 -14.52
C TYR A 122 2.50 5.74 -14.80
N THR A 123 1.42 5.10 -15.22
CA THR A 123 1.41 3.67 -15.50
C THR A 123 0.93 3.39 -16.92
N GLU A 124 1.62 2.51 -17.61
CA GLU A 124 1.27 2.08 -18.98
C GLU A 124 1.32 0.57 -19.05
N THR A 125 0.36 -0.05 -19.75
CA THR A 125 0.46 -1.48 -20.04
C THR A 125 1.55 -1.73 -21.05
N GLY A 126 2.31 -2.83 -20.93
CA GLY A 126 3.31 -3.24 -21.91
C GLY A 126 2.69 -3.51 -23.27
N ASP A 127 3.40 -3.14 -24.37
CA ASP A 127 2.92 -3.22 -25.75
C ASP A 127 2.50 -4.64 -26.19
N ASP A 128 3.05 -5.67 -25.57
CA ASP A 128 2.80 -7.08 -25.86
C ASP A 128 1.78 -7.73 -24.90
N GLY A 129 1.20 -6.95 -23.97
CA GLY A 129 0.30 -7.43 -22.95
C GLY A 129 0.96 -8.31 -21.88
N SER A 130 2.30 -8.29 -21.79
CA SER A 130 3.05 -8.99 -20.76
C SER A 130 2.71 -8.47 -19.37
N ARG A 131 2.82 -9.33 -18.35
CA ARG A 131 2.49 -9.04 -16.97
C ARG A 131 3.63 -9.41 -16.05
N CYS A 132 3.89 -8.59 -15.06
CA CYS A 132 4.72 -8.95 -13.92
C CYS A 132 3.93 -9.91 -13.03
N VAL A 133 4.35 -11.18 -12.99
CA VAL A 133 3.64 -12.21 -12.21
C VAL A 133 4.63 -13.09 -11.47
N GLY A 134 4.63 -13.02 -10.16
CA GLY A 134 5.52 -13.87 -9.38
C GLY A 134 5.68 -13.45 -7.93
N ASN A 135 6.59 -14.17 -7.26
CA ASN A 135 7.02 -13.74 -5.93
C ASN A 135 8.04 -12.62 -6.06
N VAL A 136 7.86 -11.58 -5.27
CA VAL A 136 8.73 -10.41 -5.24
C VAL A 136 9.37 -10.25 -3.87
N VAL A 137 10.65 -9.86 -3.86
CA VAL A 137 11.40 -9.47 -2.67
C VAL A 137 12.02 -8.11 -2.93
N VAL A 138 11.79 -7.19 -2.02
CA VAL A 138 12.25 -5.81 -2.10
C VAL A 138 13.10 -5.49 -0.88
N ASP A 139 14.28 -4.96 -1.09
CA ASP A 139 15.06 -4.30 -0.03
C ASP A 139 14.49 -2.90 0.17
N ALA A 140 13.56 -2.80 1.11
CA ALA A 140 12.77 -1.60 1.34
C ALA A 140 13.39 -0.71 2.42
N LYS A 141 13.28 0.61 2.20
CA LYS A 141 13.69 1.62 3.14
C LYS A 141 12.52 2.57 3.44
N LEU A 142 12.00 2.47 4.64
CA LEU A 142 10.85 3.20 5.15
C LEU A 142 11.27 4.03 6.37
N ASP A 143 11.63 5.28 6.18
CA ASP A 143 12.26 6.14 7.19
C ASP A 143 13.50 5.42 7.81
N ASP A 144 13.44 5.12 9.12
CA ASP A 144 14.52 4.39 9.82
C ASP A 144 14.39 2.86 9.74
N LEU A 145 13.32 2.33 9.13
CA LEU A 145 13.13 0.90 8.94
C LEU A 145 13.77 0.43 7.62
N SER A 146 14.73 -0.48 7.72
CA SER A 146 15.26 -1.23 6.56
C SER A 146 14.86 -2.69 6.71
N THR A 147 14.14 -3.24 5.72
CA THR A 147 13.66 -4.62 5.77
C THR A 147 13.47 -5.22 4.39
N TYR A 148 13.59 -6.54 4.28
CA TYR A 148 13.16 -7.27 3.10
C TYR A 148 11.66 -7.47 3.14
N MET A 149 10.94 -6.74 2.29
CA MET A 149 9.52 -6.94 2.07
C MET A 149 9.32 -8.08 1.06
N ILE A 150 8.39 -8.98 1.37
CA ILE A 150 8.02 -10.08 0.47
C ILE A 150 6.54 -9.98 0.10
N GLY A 151 6.24 -10.34 -1.14
CA GLY A 151 4.88 -10.34 -1.65
C GLY A 151 4.74 -11.15 -2.91
N PHE A 152 3.59 -11.01 -3.53
CA PHE A 152 3.28 -11.55 -4.84
C PHE A 152 2.83 -10.39 -5.73
N GLU A 153 3.41 -10.27 -6.91
CA GLU A 153 3.00 -9.28 -7.91
C GLU A 153 2.17 -9.95 -9.01
N ASN A 154 1.13 -9.26 -9.46
CA ASN A 154 0.36 -9.67 -10.64
C ASN A 154 -0.29 -8.45 -11.27
N HIS A 155 0.46 -7.75 -12.10
CA HIS A 155 -0.02 -6.55 -12.78
C HIS A 155 0.51 -6.46 -14.21
N GLY A 156 -0.30 -5.91 -15.12
CA GLY A 156 0.11 -5.57 -16.49
C GLY A 156 0.67 -4.15 -16.61
N GLY A 157 0.28 -3.27 -15.68
CA GLY A 157 0.75 -1.90 -15.67
C GLY A 157 2.24 -1.80 -15.31
N GLN A 158 2.97 -1.01 -16.08
CA GLN A 158 4.38 -0.69 -15.89
C GLN A 158 4.45 0.76 -15.38
N THR A 159 4.74 0.94 -14.09
CA THR A 159 4.82 2.27 -13.48
C THR A 159 6.19 2.89 -13.69
N LYS A 160 6.18 4.07 -14.27
CA LYS A 160 7.36 4.82 -14.72
C LYS A 160 7.44 6.20 -14.07
N ASN A 161 8.61 6.82 -14.14
CA ASN A 161 8.89 8.15 -13.58
C ASN A 161 8.70 8.25 -12.06
N VAL A 162 9.01 7.16 -11.34
CA VAL A 162 8.92 7.14 -9.86
C VAL A 162 10.16 7.82 -9.28
N THR A 163 9.97 8.96 -8.62
CA THR A 163 11.08 9.74 -8.03
C THR A 163 11.43 9.31 -6.61
N SER A 164 10.51 8.62 -5.93
CA SER A 164 10.70 8.14 -4.55
C SER A 164 10.32 6.65 -4.45
N PRO A 165 11.15 5.73 -4.99
CA PRO A 165 10.85 4.30 -4.92
C PRO A 165 10.89 3.78 -3.47
N LEU A 166 10.00 2.82 -3.17
CA LEU A 166 9.92 2.16 -1.87
C LEU A 166 11.19 1.36 -1.56
N GLY A 167 11.79 0.72 -2.57
CA GLY A 167 13.00 -0.06 -2.41
C GLY A 167 13.53 -0.69 -3.69
N THR A 168 14.65 -1.37 -3.57
CA THR A 168 15.32 -2.07 -4.67
C THR A 168 14.78 -3.49 -4.79
N VAL A 169 14.48 -3.94 -5.99
CA VAL A 169 14.04 -5.31 -6.27
C VAL A 169 15.23 -6.26 -6.15
N ILE A 170 15.10 -7.24 -5.26
CA ILE A 170 16.07 -8.36 -5.11
C ILE A 170 15.60 -9.56 -5.92
N LYS A 171 14.29 -9.75 -6.04
CA LYS A 171 13.64 -10.79 -6.82
C LYS A 171 12.29 -10.31 -7.31
N GLY A 172 11.93 -10.65 -8.53
CA GLY A 172 10.69 -10.22 -9.19
C GLY A 172 10.95 -9.06 -10.15
N ASP A 173 9.89 -8.41 -10.59
CA ASP A 173 9.93 -7.32 -11.58
C ASP A 173 9.77 -5.93 -10.92
N GLY A 174 8.86 -5.81 -9.94
CA GLY A 174 8.58 -4.55 -9.27
C GLY A 174 7.73 -3.59 -10.10
N ASN A 175 8.08 -2.31 -10.16
CA ASN A 175 7.28 -1.29 -10.86
C ASN A 175 7.19 -1.52 -12.37
N SER A 176 8.20 -2.15 -12.96
CA SER A 176 8.23 -2.55 -14.36
C SER A 176 9.35 -3.56 -14.58
N PHE A 177 9.33 -4.28 -15.71
CA PHE A 177 10.36 -5.28 -16.07
C PHE A 177 11.79 -4.75 -16.02
N GLU A 178 12.00 -3.45 -16.20
CA GLU A 178 13.33 -2.84 -16.30
C GLU A 178 13.65 -1.89 -15.13
N ALA A 179 12.68 -1.65 -14.22
CA ALA A 179 12.84 -0.62 -13.20
C ALA A 179 13.94 -0.94 -12.18
N GLY A 180 14.07 -2.20 -11.77
CA GLY A 180 14.98 -2.61 -10.70
C GLY A 180 14.59 -2.09 -9.32
N PHE A 181 13.44 -1.41 -9.21
CA PHE A 181 12.87 -0.89 -7.97
C PHE A 181 11.35 -1.15 -7.94
N GLU A 182 10.78 -1.06 -6.75
CA GLU A 182 9.38 -1.32 -6.49
C GLU A 182 8.76 -0.21 -5.67
N GLY A 183 7.46 0.06 -5.95
CA GLY A 183 6.58 0.92 -5.19
C GLY A 183 6.96 2.40 -5.19
N TYR A 184 6.32 3.09 -4.27
CA TYR A 184 6.50 4.53 -4.00
C TYR A 184 6.39 4.78 -2.50
N TYR A 185 7.27 5.62 -1.95
CA TYR A 185 7.17 6.08 -0.57
C TYR A 185 7.71 7.50 -0.42
N ASP A 186 6.89 8.42 0.11
CA ASP A 186 7.25 9.83 0.33
C ASP A 186 7.07 10.33 1.78
N GLY A 187 6.81 9.40 2.70
CA GLY A 187 6.50 9.71 4.09
C GLY A 187 5.01 9.86 4.41
N LYS A 188 4.14 10.06 3.41
CA LYS A 188 2.68 10.15 3.54
C LYS A 188 1.93 9.06 2.79
N ILE A 189 2.50 8.60 1.69
CA ILE A 189 1.96 7.57 0.81
C ILE A 189 2.93 6.40 0.77
N LEU A 190 2.42 5.20 1.00
CA LEU A 190 3.08 3.95 0.68
C LEU A 190 2.26 3.24 -0.40
N GLY A 191 2.75 3.27 -1.62
CA GLY A 191 2.19 2.62 -2.79
C GLY A 191 3.03 1.41 -3.20
N THR A 192 2.40 0.27 -3.54
CA THR A 192 3.15 -0.95 -3.88
C THR A 192 2.33 -1.91 -4.74
N TYR A 193 3.02 -2.74 -5.52
CA TYR A 193 2.42 -3.87 -6.24
C TYR A 193 2.42 -5.18 -5.43
N LEU A 194 2.94 -5.18 -4.20
CA LEU A 194 3.00 -6.36 -3.37
C LEU A 194 1.63 -6.75 -2.82
N HIS A 195 1.16 -7.88 -3.26
CA HIS A 195 -0.08 -8.52 -2.81
C HIS A 195 0.16 -9.75 -1.94
N GLY A 196 -0.96 -10.39 -1.59
CA GLY A 196 -1.07 -11.69 -1.09
C GLY A 196 -1.20 -11.93 0.40
N PRO A 197 -1.91 -11.10 1.20
CA PRO A 197 -1.81 -9.66 1.40
C PRO A 197 -0.44 -9.23 1.91
N LEU A 198 -0.10 -7.94 1.79
CA LEU A 198 1.23 -7.40 2.12
C LEU A 198 1.60 -7.56 3.60
N LEU A 199 0.75 -7.01 4.47
CA LEU A 199 1.09 -6.82 5.89
C LEU A 199 1.23 -8.12 6.69
N PRO A 200 0.44 -9.19 6.46
CA PRO A 200 0.62 -10.48 7.13
C PRO A 200 2.00 -11.11 6.92
N LYS A 201 2.64 -10.83 5.80
CA LYS A 201 3.97 -11.36 5.47
C LYS A 201 5.11 -10.49 5.97
N ASN A 202 4.80 -9.25 6.34
CA ASN A 202 5.76 -8.21 6.67
C ASN A 202 5.33 -7.50 7.97
N PRO A 203 5.46 -8.17 9.13
CA PRO A 203 4.95 -7.65 10.40
C PRO A 203 5.57 -6.31 10.81
N GLU A 204 6.84 -6.07 10.46
CA GLU A 204 7.52 -4.79 10.73
C GLU A 204 6.90 -3.66 9.90
N VAL A 205 6.46 -3.96 8.67
CA VAL A 205 5.77 -2.98 7.80
C VAL A 205 4.36 -2.70 8.34
N ALA A 206 3.69 -3.71 8.91
CA ALA A 206 2.41 -3.49 9.58
C ALA A 206 2.56 -2.55 10.79
N ASP A 207 3.62 -2.73 11.58
CA ASP A 207 3.93 -1.83 12.70
C ASP A 207 4.33 -0.42 12.20
N PHE A 208 5.06 -0.35 11.10
CA PHE A 208 5.37 0.92 10.43
C PHE A 208 4.09 1.68 10.07
N VAL A 209 3.14 1.05 9.42
CA VAL A 209 1.85 1.65 9.04
C VAL A 209 1.08 2.14 10.28
N ILE A 210 1.09 1.36 11.38
CA ILE A 210 0.46 1.76 12.64
C ILE A 210 1.16 3.01 13.20
N VAL A 211 2.49 3.03 13.27
CA VAL A 211 3.25 4.19 13.77
C VAL A 211 2.95 5.41 12.92
N LYS A 212 3.03 5.31 11.59
CA LYS A 212 2.76 6.44 10.68
C LYS A 212 1.35 7.00 10.88
N GLY A 213 0.35 6.14 11.00
CA GLY A 213 -1.03 6.59 11.26
C GLY A 213 -1.18 7.25 12.64
N LEU A 214 -0.54 6.71 13.68
CA LEU A 214 -0.59 7.30 15.02
C LEU A 214 0.18 8.63 15.11
N GLN A 215 1.17 8.86 14.26
CA GLN A 215 1.92 10.12 14.18
C GLN A 215 1.03 11.31 13.81
N LYS A 216 -0.12 11.10 13.20
CA LYS A 216 -1.14 12.12 12.98
C LYS A 216 -1.53 12.83 14.28
N ASP A 217 -1.80 12.06 15.33
CA ASP A 217 -2.27 12.55 16.63
C ASP A 217 -1.12 12.77 17.63
N ASN A 218 -0.03 12.03 17.46
CA ASN A 218 1.17 12.09 18.28
C ASN A 218 2.44 12.02 17.41
N PRO A 219 2.92 13.16 16.87
CA PRO A 219 4.06 13.19 15.94
C PRO A 219 5.37 12.63 16.51
N GLN A 220 5.48 12.46 17.83
CA GLN A 220 6.69 11.93 18.50
C GLN A 220 6.68 10.41 18.67
N ILE A 221 5.56 9.72 18.34
CA ILE A 221 5.49 8.28 18.50
C ILE A 221 6.44 7.56 17.53
N THR A 222 7.10 6.54 18.03
CA THR A 222 8.08 5.74 17.29
C THR A 222 7.79 4.25 17.49
N TYR A 223 8.52 3.39 16.79
CA TYR A 223 8.47 1.94 17.01
C TYR A 223 8.76 1.51 18.46
N LYS A 224 9.60 2.26 19.18
CA LYS A 224 9.97 1.95 20.56
C LYS A 224 8.81 2.11 21.53
N ASP A 225 7.80 2.87 21.13
CA ASP A 225 6.60 3.13 21.92
C ASP A 225 5.53 2.05 21.71
N LEU A 226 5.68 1.21 20.68
CA LEU A 226 4.81 0.06 20.46
C LEU A 226 5.30 -1.13 21.30
N ALA A 227 4.39 -1.73 22.09
CA ALA A 227 4.69 -2.99 22.77
C ALA A 227 5.07 -4.06 21.73
N PRO A 228 6.20 -4.79 21.94
CA PRO A 228 6.62 -5.82 21.00
C PRO A 228 5.60 -6.97 20.96
N LEU A 229 5.34 -7.50 19.77
CA LEU A 229 4.53 -8.69 19.56
C LEU A 229 5.42 -9.89 19.22
N LYS A 230 4.88 -11.10 19.43
CA LYS A 230 5.55 -12.35 19.05
C LYS A 230 5.23 -12.65 17.60
N ASP A 231 6.14 -12.32 16.69
CA ASP A 231 6.03 -12.55 15.26
C ASP A 231 6.82 -13.79 14.80
N GLU A 232 6.91 -14.83 15.66
CA GLU A 232 7.73 -16.03 15.43
C GLU A 232 7.29 -16.79 14.16
N PHE A 233 5.96 -16.90 13.94
CA PHE A 233 5.45 -17.63 12.77
C PHE A 233 5.63 -16.85 11.49
N GLU A 234 5.34 -15.54 11.50
CA GLU A 234 5.49 -14.63 10.38
C GLU A 234 6.96 -14.54 9.97
N THR A 235 7.85 -14.35 10.95
CA THR A 235 9.30 -14.30 10.74
C THR A 235 9.83 -15.61 10.15
N LYS A 236 9.46 -16.76 10.74
CA LYS A 236 9.87 -18.07 10.25
C LYS A 236 9.36 -18.35 8.83
N ALA A 237 8.11 -17.99 8.54
CA ALA A 237 7.53 -18.16 7.21
C ALA A 237 8.32 -17.33 6.18
N ARG A 238 8.63 -16.06 6.50
CA ARG A 238 9.43 -15.20 5.64
C ARG A 238 10.85 -15.71 5.44
N GLU A 239 11.54 -16.07 6.51
CA GLU A 239 12.90 -16.62 6.44
C GLU A 239 12.94 -17.89 5.58
N THR A 240 11.98 -18.80 5.76
CA THR A 240 11.87 -20.03 4.94
C THR A 240 11.71 -19.69 3.45
N LEU A 241 10.95 -18.65 3.10
CA LEU A 241 10.81 -18.23 1.71
C LEU A 241 12.11 -17.61 1.17
N LEU A 242 12.76 -16.73 1.92
CA LEU A 242 14.03 -16.12 1.53
C LEU A 242 15.12 -17.19 1.32
N GLU A 243 15.26 -18.15 2.24
CA GLU A 243 16.19 -19.27 2.12
C GLU A 243 15.89 -20.11 0.87
N ARG A 244 14.61 -20.44 0.62
CA ARG A 244 14.19 -21.19 -0.57
C ARG A 244 14.55 -20.47 -1.86
N TRP A 245 14.60 -19.15 -1.86
CA TRP A 245 14.99 -18.34 -3.00
C TRP A 245 16.46 -18.00 -3.05
N GLY A 246 17.25 -18.51 -2.09
CA GLY A 246 18.71 -18.28 -2.02
C GLY A 246 19.09 -16.87 -1.60
N ILE A 247 18.15 -16.11 -1.01
CA ILE A 247 18.36 -14.75 -0.53
C ILE A 247 18.82 -14.81 0.92
N LYS A 248 20.01 -14.32 1.18
CA LYS A 248 20.56 -14.21 2.55
C LYS A 248 20.37 -12.77 3.02
N LYS A 249 19.97 -12.63 4.27
CA LYS A 249 19.99 -11.34 4.96
C LYS A 249 21.44 -11.12 5.42
N ASP A 250 22.07 -10.06 4.95
CA ASP A 250 23.38 -9.63 5.42
C ASP A 250 23.34 -9.15 6.87
#